data_c407f29d86a208bc4decb018bf8bb4fd
#
_entry.id   c407f29d86a208bc4decb018bf8bb4fd
#
_cell.length_a   1.000
_cell.length_b   1.000
_cell.length_c   1.000
_cell.angle_alpha   90.00
_cell.angle_beta   90.00
_cell.angle_gamma   90.00
#
_symmetry.space_group_name_H-M   'P 1'
#
loop_
_entity.id
_entity.type
_entity.pdbx_description
1 polymer ?
#
loop_
_entity_poly.entity_id
_entity_poly.type
_entity_poly.pdbx_seq_one_letter_code
_entity_poly.pdbx_strand_id
1 'polypeptide(L)'
;MGQYNKELHEKYEFRNIRRDEIEQAVKIEAICFPPNEACTYEHMAPRIENAPDLFLVAVDRKTRKMAAFLNGLATNREHLTDDFFTDADQHDPAGTNIMLLGLDVLPEHQHQGLARELMEQYRKENRLREERS
;
A
#
# COMPACT_ATOMS: atom_id res chain seq x y z
N MET A 1 -11.16 -12.29 14.11
CA MET A 1 -11.83 -11.01 14.19
C MET A 1 -10.82 -9.86 14.27
N GLY A 2 -10.80 -8.99 13.28
CA GLY A 2 -9.90 -7.86 13.29
C GLY A 2 -10.26 -6.90 14.41
N GLN A 3 -9.28 -6.55 15.22
CA GLN A 3 -9.49 -5.61 16.31
C GLN A 3 -9.19 -4.20 15.82
N TYR A 4 -10.14 -3.31 16.04
CA TYR A 4 -9.93 -1.90 15.75
C TYR A 4 -8.95 -1.31 16.76
N ASN A 5 -7.82 -0.81 16.28
CA ASN A 5 -6.83 -0.18 17.14
C ASN A 5 -7.12 1.33 17.22
N LYS A 6 -7.89 1.69 18.22
CA LYS A 6 -8.35 3.07 18.43
C LYS A 6 -7.19 4.07 18.55
N GLU A 7 -6.13 3.71 19.26
CA GLU A 7 -4.97 4.59 19.43
C GLU A 7 -4.30 4.93 18.10
N LEU A 8 -4.14 3.92 17.23
CA LEU A 8 -3.54 4.15 15.93
C LEU A 8 -4.43 5.02 15.04
N HIS A 9 -5.75 4.84 15.11
CA HIS A 9 -6.67 5.65 14.32
C HIS A 9 -6.78 7.09 14.84
N GLU A 10 -6.42 7.34 16.09
CA GLU A 10 -6.31 8.68 16.63
C GLU A 10 -5.04 9.39 16.19
N LYS A 11 -3.96 8.61 15.96
CA LYS A 11 -2.66 9.14 15.55
C LYS A 11 -2.52 9.24 14.03
N TYR A 12 -3.14 8.32 13.29
CA TYR A 12 -2.99 8.21 11.84
C TYR A 12 -4.34 8.16 11.14
N GLU A 13 -4.38 8.79 9.99
CA GLU A 13 -5.50 8.65 9.07
C GLU A 13 -5.15 7.54 8.08
N PHE A 14 -6.03 6.56 7.92
CA PHE A 14 -5.88 5.46 6.96
C PHE A 14 -6.79 5.73 5.78
N ARG A 15 -6.22 5.89 4.60
CA ARG A 15 -6.98 6.18 3.38
C ARG A 15 -6.20 5.76 2.15
N ASN A 16 -6.86 5.80 1.01
CA ASN A 16 -6.16 5.54 -0.25
C ASN A 16 -5.28 6.73 -0.62
N ILE A 17 -4.22 6.45 -1.36
CA ILE A 17 -3.25 7.46 -1.79
C ILE A 17 -3.89 8.44 -2.77
N ARG A 18 -3.37 9.66 -2.79
CA ARG A 18 -3.74 10.70 -3.76
C ARG A 18 -2.61 10.86 -4.78
N ARG A 19 -2.96 11.35 -5.96
CA ARG A 19 -1.98 11.54 -7.04
C ARG A 19 -0.85 12.50 -6.67
N ASP A 20 -1.14 13.50 -5.86
CA ASP A 20 -0.14 14.47 -5.41
C ASP A 20 0.79 13.92 -4.34
N GLU A 21 0.62 12.66 -3.96
CA GLU A 21 1.43 12.01 -2.92
C GLU A 21 2.46 11.02 -3.48
N ILE A 22 2.60 10.93 -4.79
CA ILE A 22 3.56 10.00 -5.43
C ILE A 22 4.96 10.21 -4.89
N GLU A 23 5.42 11.45 -4.80
CA GLU A 23 6.77 11.77 -4.34
C GLU A 23 7.01 11.36 -2.90
N GLN A 24 6.00 11.49 -2.04
CA GLN A 24 6.11 11.03 -0.65
C GLN A 24 6.30 9.53 -0.58
N ALA A 25 5.52 8.77 -1.37
CA ALA A 25 5.63 7.32 -1.41
C ALA A 25 7.02 6.88 -1.90
N VAL A 26 7.55 7.53 -2.94
CA VAL A 26 8.88 7.24 -3.47
C VAL A 26 9.96 7.51 -2.42
N LYS A 27 9.84 8.61 -1.67
CA LYS A 27 10.78 8.92 -0.59
C LYS A 27 10.79 7.88 0.50
N ILE A 28 9.60 7.43 0.91
CA ILE A 28 9.47 6.41 1.96
C ILE A 28 10.11 5.10 1.48
N GLU A 29 9.85 4.73 0.25
CA GLU A 29 10.43 3.52 -0.35
C GLU A 29 11.97 3.60 -0.35
N ALA A 30 12.53 4.76 -0.71
CA ALA A 30 13.96 4.96 -0.72
C ALA A 30 14.60 4.92 0.67
N ILE A 31 13.83 5.26 1.70
CA ILE A 31 14.29 5.18 3.09
C ILE A 31 14.23 3.73 3.59
N CYS A 32 13.17 3.01 3.22
CA CYS A 32 12.92 1.65 3.73
C CYS A 32 13.76 0.57 3.03
N PHE A 33 14.17 0.81 1.80
CA PHE A 33 14.87 -0.20 0.99
C PHE A 33 16.15 0.35 0.37
N PRO A 34 17.16 -0.52 0.12
CA PRO A 34 18.38 -0.12 -0.59
C PRO A 34 18.05 0.33 -2.02
N PRO A 35 18.92 1.16 -2.64
CA PRO A 35 18.66 1.70 -3.98
C PRO A 35 18.38 0.66 -5.06
N ASN A 36 18.98 -0.53 -4.95
CA ASN A 36 18.78 -1.60 -5.92
C ASN A 36 17.46 -2.34 -5.75
N GLU A 37 16.77 -2.14 -4.62
CA GLU A 37 15.49 -2.81 -4.33
C GLU A 37 14.32 -1.83 -4.30
N ALA A 38 14.59 -0.55 -4.04
CA ALA A 38 13.54 0.46 -3.92
C ALA A 38 12.84 0.69 -5.27
N CYS A 39 11.51 0.78 -5.22
CA CYS A 39 10.72 1.12 -6.39
C CYS A 39 10.95 2.59 -6.76
N THR A 40 11.24 2.85 -8.03
CA THR A 40 11.48 4.21 -8.52
C THR A 40 10.16 4.94 -8.77
N TYR A 41 10.25 6.25 -8.97
CA TYR A 41 9.09 7.06 -9.35
C TYR A 41 8.43 6.50 -10.63
N GLU A 42 9.21 6.10 -11.59
CA GLU A 42 8.73 5.57 -12.88
C GLU A 42 7.86 4.31 -12.72
N HIS A 43 8.14 3.50 -11.70
CA HIS A 43 7.37 2.30 -11.42
C HIS A 43 6.29 2.53 -10.37
N MET A 44 6.48 3.48 -9.47
CA MET A 44 5.50 3.78 -8.41
C MET A 44 4.29 4.54 -8.96
N ALA A 45 4.52 5.53 -9.81
CA ALA A 45 3.45 6.36 -10.36
C ALA A 45 2.37 5.55 -11.10
N PRO A 46 2.72 4.58 -11.98
CA PRO A 46 1.70 3.77 -12.64
C PRO A 46 0.85 2.93 -11.69
N ARG A 47 1.42 2.48 -10.57
CA ARG A 47 0.66 1.74 -9.54
C ARG A 47 -0.43 2.63 -8.94
N ILE A 48 -0.10 3.89 -8.68
CA ILE A 48 -1.04 4.86 -8.11
C ILE A 48 -2.10 5.26 -9.14
N GLU A 49 -1.71 5.40 -10.40
CA GLU A 49 -2.64 5.77 -11.48
C GLU A 49 -3.58 4.62 -11.84
N ASN A 50 -3.09 3.39 -11.85
CA ASN A 50 -3.87 2.22 -12.27
C ASN A 50 -4.65 1.58 -11.13
N ALA A 51 -4.14 1.63 -9.91
CA ALA A 51 -4.74 0.94 -8.77
C ALA A 51 -4.67 1.77 -7.49
N PRO A 52 -5.23 3.01 -7.49
CA PRO A 52 -5.20 3.83 -6.28
C PRO A 52 -6.00 3.24 -5.13
N ASP A 53 -7.04 2.46 -5.43
CA ASP A 53 -7.86 1.77 -4.45
C ASP A 53 -7.14 0.61 -3.77
N LEU A 54 -6.00 0.18 -4.31
CA LEU A 54 -5.14 -0.86 -3.72
C LEU A 54 -3.85 -0.28 -3.15
N PHE A 55 -3.80 1.04 -2.94
CA PHE A 55 -2.66 1.74 -2.37
C PHE A 55 -3.13 2.47 -1.12
N LEU A 56 -2.97 1.81 0.03
CA LEU A 56 -3.43 2.33 1.32
C LEU A 56 -2.29 3.02 2.03
N VAL A 57 -2.53 4.22 2.53
CA VAL A 57 -1.53 5.01 3.26
C VAL A 57 -1.99 5.29 4.68
N ALA A 58 -1.01 5.45 5.57
CA ALA A 58 -1.23 5.94 6.93
C ALA A 58 -0.57 7.32 7.01
N VAL A 59 -1.36 8.34 7.27
CA VAL A 59 -0.90 9.72 7.35
C VAL A 59 -0.91 10.15 8.81
N ASP A 60 0.22 10.67 9.29
CA ASP A 60 0.34 11.21 10.64
C ASP A 60 -0.56 12.44 10.75
N ARG A 61 -1.58 12.36 11.61
CA ARG A 61 -2.54 13.46 11.77
C ARG A 61 -1.92 14.74 12.31
N LYS A 62 -0.80 14.60 13.02
CA LYS A 62 -0.11 15.73 13.66
C LYS A 62 0.73 16.51 12.65
N THR A 63 1.49 15.80 11.80
CA THR A 63 2.39 16.41 10.82
C THR A 63 1.77 16.54 9.43
N ARG A 64 0.70 15.81 9.19
CA ARG A 64 0.05 15.67 7.88
C ARG A 64 0.92 15.01 6.83
N LYS A 65 1.97 14.30 7.25
CA LYS A 65 2.88 13.58 6.37
C LYS A 65 2.60 12.09 6.40
N MET A 66 2.83 11.45 5.26
CA MET A 66 2.70 10.00 5.14
C MET A 66 3.73 9.31 6.02
N ALA A 67 3.30 8.33 6.80
CA ALA A 67 4.16 7.56 7.70
C ALA A 67 4.42 6.15 7.19
N ALA A 68 3.49 5.59 6.42
CA ALA A 68 3.56 4.21 5.96
C ALA A 68 2.59 3.98 4.81
N PHE A 69 2.81 2.91 4.04
CA PHE A 69 1.86 2.51 3.01
C PHE A 69 1.93 1.01 2.72
N LEU A 70 0.85 0.52 2.14
CA LEU A 70 0.74 -0.87 1.66
C LEU A 70 0.11 -0.83 0.28
N ASN A 71 0.72 -1.48 -0.71
CA ASN A 71 0.20 -1.45 -2.06
C ASN A 71 0.25 -2.81 -2.74
N GLY A 72 -0.62 -2.99 -3.75
CA GLY A 72 -0.70 -4.20 -4.53
C GLY A 72 -1.42 -3.97 -5.85
N LEU A 73 -1.53 -5.01 -6.63
CA LEU A 73 -2.28 -5.03 -7.87
C LEU A 73 -3.24 -6.22 -7.85
N ALA A 74 -4.40 -6.06 -8.47
CA ALA A 74 -5.35 -7.15 -8.61
C ALA A 74 -5.04 -7.97 -9.86
N THR A 75 -5.32 -9.28 -9.80
CA THR A 75 -5.05 -10.19 -10.90
C THR A 75 -5.88 -11.45 -10.75
N ASN A 76 -6.05 -12.18 -11.86
CA ASN A 76 -6.60 -13.54 -11.85
C ASN A 76 -5.50 -14.60 -11.96
N ARG A 77 -4.24 -14.19 -12.03
CA ARG A 77 -3.12 -15.12 -12.06
C ARG A 77 -2.93 -15.77 -10.69
N GLU A 78 -2.52 -17.04 -10.71
CA GLU A 78 -2.26 -17.80 -9.49
C GLU A 78 -0.85 -17.56 -8.94
N HIS A 79 0.07 -17.10 -9.79
CA HIS A 79 1.48 -16.94 -9.43
C HIS A 79 1.95 -15.51 -9.67
N LEU A 80 2.69 -14.98 -8.68
CA LEU A 80 3.35 -13.69 -8.81
C LEU A 80 4.58 -13.84 -9.70
N THR A 81 4.70 -12.96 -10.69
CA THR A 81 5.88 -12.87 -11.54
C THR A 81 6.55 -11.52 -11.33
N ASP A 82 7.85 -11.42 -11.66
CA ASP A 82 8.62 -10.21 -11.43
C ASP A 82 8.08 -8.98 -12.15
N ASP A 83 7.38 -9.18 -13.26
CA ASP A 83 6.81 -8.08 -14.04
C ASP A 83 5.72 -7.32 -13.29
N PHE A 84 5.11 -7.89 -12.24
CA PHE A 84 4.16 -7.15 -11.39
C PHE A 84 4.83 -5.99 -10.66
N PHE A 85 6.12 -6.09 -10.37
CA PHE A 85 6.84 -5.02 -9.66
C PHE A 85 7.22 -3.85 -10.56
N THR A 86 7.32 -4.08 -11.87
CA THR A 86 7.77 -3.07 -12.82
C THR A 86 6.72 -2.64 -13.83
N ASP A 87 5.62 -3.39 -13.95
CA ASP A 87 4.57 -3.13 -14.93
C ASP A 87 3.20 -3.10 -14.27
N ALA A 88 2.73 -1.91 -13.92
CA ALA A 88 1.41 -1.73 -13.31
C ALA A 88 0.25 -1.99 -14.28
N ASP A 89 0.53 -2.14 -15.56
CA ASP A 89 -0.48 -2.53 -16.55
C ASP A 89 -0.92 -4.00 -16.37
N GLN A 90 -0.20 -4.76 -15.54
CA GLN A 90 -0.62 -6.10 -15.14
C GLN A 90 -1.85 -6.05 -14.21
N HIS A 91 -2.20 -4.88 -13.69
CA HIS A 91 -3.37 -4.73 -12.83
C HIS A 91 -4.65 -5.02 -13.60
N ASP A 92 -5.47 -5.92 -13.06
CA ASP A 92 -6.79 -6.25 -13.59
C ASP A 92 -7.83 -5.83 -12.56
N PRO A 93 -8.60 -4.75 -12.80
CA PRO A 93 -9.61 -4.29 -11.84
C PRO A 93 -10.67 -5.33 -11.49
N ALA A 94 -10.92 -6.29 -12.40
CA ALA A 94 -11.85 -7.39 -12.17
C ALA A 94 -11.19 -8.60 -11.53
N GLY A 95 -9.89 -8.54 -11.25
CA GLY A 95 -9.16 -9.66 -10.66
C GLY A 95 -9.63 -9.99 -9.25
N THR A 96 -9.68 -11.28 -8.92
CA THR A 96 -10.13 -11.76 -7.62
C THR A 96 -9.00 -11.91 -6.61
N ASN A 97 -7.76 -11.96 -7.08
CA ASN A 97 -6.57 -12.07 -6.24
C ASN A 97 -5.85 -10.73 -6.17
N ILE A 98 -5.24 -10.45 -5.03
CA ILE A 98 -4.41 -9.25 -4.87
C ILE A 98 -2.99 -9.70 -4.62
N MET A 99 -2.06 -9.20 -5.45
CA MET A 99 -0.63 -9.42 -5.27
C MET A 99 -0.06 -8.23 -4.52
N LEU A 100 0.41 -8.45 -3.29
CA LEU A 100 1.00 -7.39 -2.48
C LEU A 100 2.40 -7.08 -3.01
N LEU A 101 2.66 -5.81 -3.29
CA LEU A 101 3.93 -5.38 -3.86
C LEU A 101 4.86 -4.75 -2.83
N GLY A 102 4.33 -4.18 -1.77
CA GLY A 102 5.18 -3.59 -0.76
C GLY A 102 4.42 -3.09 0.46
N LEU A 103 5.07 -3.16 1.60
CA LEU A 103 4.61 -2.62 2.87
C LEU A 103 5.78 -1.85 3.48
N ASP A 104 5.64 -0.54 3.55
CA ASP A 104 6.69 0.36 3.99
C ASP A 104 6.25 1.12 5.23
N VAL A 105 7.08 1.13 6.27
CA VAL A 105 6.85 1.94 7.48
C VAL A 105 8.12 2.71 7.77
N LEU A 106 8.03 4.03 7.87
CA LEU A 106 9.18 4.85 8.22
C LEU A 106 9.76 4.43 9.58
N PRO A 107 11.10 4.46 9.73
CA PRO A 107 11.73 4.00 10.97
C PRO A 107 11.16 4.62 12.26
N GLU A 108 10.85 5.92 12.24
CA GLU A 108 10.31 6.61 13.40
C GLU A 108 8.87 6.20 13.74
N HIS A 109 8.20 5.47 12.85
CA HIS A 109 6.82 5.02 13.04
C HIS A 109 6.72 3.50 13.23
N GLN A 110 7.86 2.80 13.27
CA GLN A 110 7.89 1.35 13.49
C GLN A 110 7.63 1.00 14.96
N HIS A 111 7.41 -0.29 15.21
CA HIS A 111 7.25 -0.87 16.56
C HIS A 111 6.02 -0.39 17.34
N GLN A 112 4.97 0.02 16.66
CA GLN A 112 3.71 0.39 17.32
C GLN A 112 2.49 -0.30 16.70
N GLY A 113 2.72 -1.30 15.85
CA GLY A 113 1.64 -2.07 15.24
C GLY A 113 1.04 -1.44 13.99
N LEU A 114 1.68 -0.42 13.43
CA LEU A 114 1.16 0.28 12.26
C LEU A 114 1.07 -0.61 11.02
N ALA A 115 2.09 -1.44 10.78
CA ALA A 115 2.09 -2.38 9.66
C ALA A 115 0.92 -3.36 9.75
N ARG A 116 0.67 -3.88 10.94
CA ARG A 116 -0.42 -4.80 11.20
C ARG A 116 -1.77 -4.14 10.96
N GLU A 117 -1.94 -2.90 11.40
CA GLU A 117 -3.18 -2.16 11.20
C GLU A 117 -3.43 -1.88 9.71
N LEU A 118 -2.37 -1.55 8.95
CA LEU A 118 -2.48 -1.38 7.50
C LEU A 118 -2.97 -2.67 6.83
N MET A 119 -2.41 -3.81 7.23
CA MET A 119 -2.81 -5.11 6.69
C MET A 119 -4.27 -5.43 7.00
N GLU A 120 -4.70 -5.18 8.25
CA GLU A 120 -6.07 -5.43 8.65
C GLU A 120 -7.07 -4.52 7.90
N GLN A 121 -6.73 -3.25 7.76
CA GLN A 121 -7.56 -2.29 7.05
C GLN A 121 -7.65 -2.65 5.56
N TYR A 122 -6.53 -3.02 4.97
CA TYR A 122 -6.45 -3.41 3.56
C TYR A 122 -7.32 -4.65 3.28
N ARG A 123 -7.25 -5.64 4.18
CA ARG A 123 -8.05 -6.85 4.08
C ARG A 123 -9.54 -6.55 4.13
N LYS A 124 -9.97 -5.69 5.05
CA LYS A 124 -11.38 -5.31 5.20
C LYS A 124 -11.91 -4.61 3.94
N GLU A 125 -11.14 -3.68 3.40
CA GLU A 125 -11.53 -2.92 2.22
C GLU A 125 -11.66 -3.79 0.98
N ASN A 126 -10.95 -4.92 0.94
CA ASN A 126 -10.93 -5.80 -0.22
C ASN A 126 -11.68 -7.11 -0.02
N ARG A 127 -12.45 -7.22 1.08
CA ARG A 127 -13.23 -8.43 1.38
C ARG A 127 -14.23 -8.77 0.27
N LEU A 128 -14.89 -7.78 -0.30
CA LEU A 128 -15.89 -8.00 -1.35
C LEU A 128 -15.27 -8.60 -2.61
N ARG A 129 -14.00 -8.31 -2.86
CA ARG A 129 -13.29 -8.88 -4.00
C ARG A 129 -13.12 -10.39 -3.83
N GLU A 130 -12.79 -10.84 -2.62
CA GLU A 130 -12.66 -12.26 -2.30
C GLU A 130 -14.00 -12.98 -2.41
N GLU A 131 -15.08 -12.35 -1.98
CA GLU A 131 -16.43 -12.93 -2.00
C GLU A 131 -16.97 -13.13 -3.41
N ARG A 132 -16.43 -12.39 -4.40
CA ARG A 132 -16.83 -12.52 -5.80
C ARG A 132 -16.13 -13.65 -6.54
N SER A 133 -15.09 -14.21 -5.93
CA SER A 133 -14.31 -15.27 -6.58
C SER A 133 -14.99 -16.62 -6.59
#